data_b841825847d5db1d5571f341dece0af6
#
_entry.id   b841825847d5db1d5571f341dece0af6
#
_cell.length_a   1.000
_cell.length_b   1.000
_cell.length_c   1.000
_cell.angle_alpha   90.00
_cell.angle_beta   90.00
_cell.angle_gamma   90.00
#
_symmetry.space_group_name_H-M   'P 1'
#
loop_
_entity.id
_entity.type
_entity.pdbx_description
1 polymer ?
#
loop_
_entity_poly.entity_id
_entity_poly.type
_entity_poly.pdbx_seq_one_letter_code
_entity_poly.pdbx_strand_id
1 'polypeptide(L)'
;MDAKANFITSSQAVKLTSLHPHTLRKYADNDQIKCYKTPSGIRKYDRQSLEKFCNPTLVVHQNSSTSKQNFVYARVSSKKQMDDLVRQSDFLRSHSPEYASYTAISDIASGINFKRKGLQTILDCCLHGTIGEVVVAHRDRLCRFGFELMQILIEKAGGKITVLNNDGNKSSEQELSEDLLSIVHIYSCKQMGKRSYKSKLAKIFESETKSE
;
A
#
# COMPACT_ATOMS: atom_id res chain seq x y z
N MET A 1 -26.53 26.86 -11.13
CA MET A 1 -26.20 25.59 -11.85
C MET A 1 -26.53 24.41 -10.96
N ASP A 2 -27.36 23.50 -11.43
CA ASP A 2 -28.30 22.66 -10.68
C ASP A 2 -27.69 21.68 -9.70
N ALA A 3 -27.82 21.98 -8.41
CA ALA A 3 -27.53 21.03 -7.31
C ALA A 3 -28.49 19.82 -7.27
N LYS A 4 -29.55 19.79 -8.11
CA LYS A 4 -30.55 18.72 -8.17
C LYS A 4 -30.16 17.53 -9.04
N ALA A 5 -29.12 17.64 -9.89
CA ALA A 5 -28.76 16.62 -10.87
C ALA A 5 -28.10 15.35 -10.27
N ASN A 6 -27.69 15.40 -9.01
CA ASN A 6 -26.90 14.29 -8.38
C ASN A 6 -27.72 13.39 -7.45
N PHE A 7 -29.01 13.66 -7.25
CA PHE A 7 -29.85 12.86 -6.35
C PHE A 7 -30.68 11.83 -7.09
N ILE A 8 -30.56 10.58 -6.68
CA ILE A 8 -31.24 9.42 -7.27
C ILE A 8 -32.34 8.87 -6.37
N THR A 9 -33.26 8.11 -6.98
CA THR A 9 -34.37 7.46 -6.27
C THR A 9 -33.90 6.27 -5.44
N SER A 10 -34.72 5.83 -4.46
CA SER A 10 -34.45 4.62 -3.67
C SER A 10 -34.23 3.38 -4.53
N SER A 11 -34.97 3.19 -5.61
CA SER A 11 -34.83 2.06 -6.54
C SER A 11 -33.49 2.13 -7.29
N GLN A 12 -33.06 3.32 -7.71
CA GLN A 12 -31.76 3.51 -8.34
C GLN A 12 -30.60 3.31 -7.34
N ALA A 13 -30.75 3.76 -6.10
CA ALA A 13 -29.80 3.55 -5.04
C ALA A 13 -29.61 2.06 -4.71
N VAL A 14 -30.71 1.30 -4.64
CA VAL A 14 -30.67 -0.17 -4.49
C VAL A 14 -29.90 -0.84 -5.63
N LYS A 15 -30.17 -0.45 -6.88
CA LYS A 15 -29.46 -1.00 -8.05
C LYS A 15 -27.96 -0.68 -8.02
N LEU A 16 -27.58 0.52 -7.54
CA LEU A 16 -26.19 0.96 -7.47
C LEU A 16 -25.41 0.26 -6.34
N THR A 17 -26.04 0.02 -5.21
CA THR A 17 -25.38 -0.43 -3.97
C THR A 17 -25.62 -1.91 -3.65
N SER A 18 -26.60 -2.54 -4.31
CA SER A 18 -27.12 -3.89 -3.98
C SER A 18 -27.64 -4.01 -2.53
N LEU A 19 -27.83 -2.89 -1.83
CA LEU A 19 -28.34 -2.88 -0.45
C LEU A 19 -29.87 -2.89 -0.44
N HIS A 20 -30.45 -3.57 0.56
CA HIS A 20 -31.89 -3.56 0.77
C HIS A 20 -32.39 -2.14 1.13
N PRO A 21 -33.60 -1.72 0.68
CA PRO A 21 -34.14 -0.38 0.95
C PRO A 21 -34.16 0.01 2.43
N HIS A 22 -34.46 -0.95 3.32
CA HIS A 22 -34.45 -0.73 4.76
C HIS A 22 -33.05 -0.38 5.28
N THR A 23 -32.01 -1.05 4.77
CA THR A 23 -30.60 -0.81 5.13
C THR A 23 -30.16 0.58 4.67
N LEU A 24 -30.52 0.98 3.44
CA LEU A 24 -30.26 2.33 2.93
C LEU A 24 -30.89 3.41 3.80
N ARG A 25 -32.13 3.19 4.28
CA ARG A 25 -32.79 4.13 5.21
C ARG A 25 -32.03 4.24 6.52
N LYS A 26 -31.63 3.11 7.11
CA LYS A 26 -30.88 3.08 8.38
C LYS A 26 -29.55 3.83 8.25
N TYR A 27 -28.81 3.66 7.18
CA TYR A 27 -27.55 4.39 6.95
C TYR A 27 -27.76 5.89 6.69
N ALA A 28 -28.86 6.24 6.02
CA ALA A 28 -29.23 7.64 5.81
C ALA A 28 -29.72 8.32 7.10
N ASP A 29 -30.44 7.59 7.98
CA ASP A 29 -30.89 8.09 9.28
C ASP A 29 -29.72 8.25 10.28
N ASN A 30 -28.61 7.54 10.06
CA ASN A 30 -27.35 7.65 10.82
C ASN A 30 -26.34 8.61 10.16
N ASP A 31 -26.76 9.46 9.23
CA ASP A 31 -25.92 10.42 8.50
C ASP A 31 -24.71 9.83 7.74
N GLN A 32 -24.68 8.51 7.54
CA GLN A 32 -23.62 7.82 6.79
C GLN A 32 -23.79 7.96 5.27
N ILE A 33 -25.03 8.22 4.81
CA ILE A 33 -25.39 8.49 3.41
C ILE A 33 -26.20 9.77 3.34
N LYS A 34 -25.77 10.74 2.56
CA LYS A 34 -26.51 11.98 2.37
C LYS A 34 -27.82 11.72 1.63
N CYS A 35 -28.93 12.14 2.22
CA CYS A 35 -30.25 12.07 1.60
C CYS A 35 -31.11 13.29 1.97
N TYR A 36 -32.14 13.54 1.17
CA TYR A 36 -33.21 14.48 1.55
C TYR A 36 -34.59 13.85 1.27
N LYS A 37 -35.62 14.30 1.99
CA LYS A 37 -37.00 13.94 1.75
C LYS A 37 -37.68 15.03 0.93
N THR A 38 -38.38 14.63 -0.13
CA THR A 38 -39.24 15.54 -0.88
C THR A 38 -40.45 15.93 -0.02
N PRO A 39 -41.20 17.02 -0.36
CA PRO A 39 -42.44 17.37 0.32
C PRO A 39 -43.50 16.23 0.31
N SER A 40 -43.47 15.35 -0.68
CA SER A 40 -44.27 14.14 -0.80
C SER A 40 -43.78 12.95 0.03
N GLY A 41 -42.75 13.12 0.88
CA GLY A 41 -42.18 12.08 1.75
C GLY A 41 -41.22 11.09 1.08
N ILE A 42 -40.92 11.25 -0.23
CA ILE A 42 -40.03 10.37 -0.97
C ILE A 42 -38.58 10.72 -0.64
N ARG A 43 -37.75 9.73 -0.27
CA ARG A 43 -36.30 9.93 -0.07
C ARG A 43 -35.54 9.93 -1.39
N LYS A 44 -34.63 10.89 -1.54
CA LYS A 44 -33.64 10.98 -2.61
C LYS A 44 -32.25 10.89 -2.00
N TYR A 45 -31.41 10.06 -2.57
CA TYR A 45 -30.06 9.78 -2.07
C TYR A 45 -29.02 10.46 -2.96
N ASP A 46 -28.01 11.08 -2.36
CA ASP A 46 -26.89 11.65 -3.11
C ASP A 46 -26.04 10.53 -3.69
N ARG A 47 -25.92 10.53 -5.02
CA ARG A 47 -25.18 9.50 -5.76
C ARG A 47 -23.70 9.41 -5.35
N GLN A 48 -23.03 10.55 -5.17
CA GLN A 48 -21.62 10.57 -4.76
C GLN A 48 -21.44 10.01 -3.35
N SER A 49 -22.36 10.33 -2.44
CA SER A 49 -22.33 9.78 -1.08
C SER A 49 -22.51 8.25 -1.08
N LEU A 50 -23.37 7.73 -1.95
CA LEU A 50 -23.56 6.28 -2.11
C LEU A 50 -22.32 5.60 -2.71
N GLU A 51 -21.75 6.18 -3.76
CA GLU A 51 -20.52 5.65 -4.39
C GLU A 51 -19.34 5.63 -3.39
N LYS A 52 -19.21 6.69 -2.58
CA LYS A 52 -18.24 6.73 -1.48
C LYS A 52 -18.48 5.67 -0.42
N PHE A 53 -19.74 5.44 -0.07
CA PHE A 53 -20.13 4.46 0.93
C PHE A 53 -19.85 3.02 0.47
N CYS A 54 -20.13 2.72 -0.81
CA CYS A 54 -19.93 1.38 -1.38
C CYS A 54 -18.46 1.06 -1.71
N ASN A 55 -17.66 2.08 -2.02
CA ASN A 55 -16.26 1.93 -2.39
C ASN A 55 -15.38 2.81 -1.48
N PRO A 56 -15.23 2.51 -0.20
CA PRO A 56 -14.41 3.32 0.71
C PRO A 56 -12.95 3.37 0.29
N THR A 57 -12.48 2.41 -0.50
CA THR A 57 -11.10 2.30 -0.99
C THR A 57 -10.81 3.14 -2.23
N LEU A 58 -11.83 3.69 -2.92
CA LEU A 58 -11.67 4.51 -4.13
C LEU A 58 -11.86 6.00 -3.89
N VAL A 59 -12.06 6.41 -2.64
CA VAL A 59 -12.04 7.83 -2.28
C VAL A 59 -10.59 8.27 -2.13
N VAL A 60 -9.91 8.43 -3.24
CA VAL A 60 -8.82 9.40 -3.32
C VAL A 60 -9.46 10.73 -2.95
N HIS A 61 -9.14 11.21 -1.77
CA HIS A 61 -9.62 12.48 -1.24
C HIS A 61 -9.23 13.62 -2.20
N GLN A 62 -10.13 13.99 -3.11
CA GLN A 62 -9.95 15.16 -3.95
C GLN A 62 -10.36 16.48 -3.27
N ASN A 63 -10.77 16.46 -1.98
CA ASN A 63 -11.16 17.66 -1.27
C ASN A 63 -10.90 17.57 0.23
N SER A 64 -9.64 17.54 0.61
CA SER A 64 -9.20 18.14 1.87
C SER A 64 -7.81 18.73 1.62
N SER A 65 -7.59 19.96 2.04
CA SER A 65 -6.32 20.67 2.08
C SER A 65 -5.34 20.03 3.10
N THR A 66 -5.20 18.71 3.07
CA THR A 66 -4.13 18.02 3.76
C THR A 66 -2.87 18.26 2.96
N SER A 67 -1.93 19.00 3.54
CA SER A 67 -0.63 19.25 2.93
C SER A 67 0.00 17.93 2.49
N LYS A 68 0.34 17.83 1.21
CA LYS A 68 1.05 16.65 0.69
C LYS A 68 2.38 16.51 1.41
N GLN A 69 2.71 15.27 1.75
CA GLN A 69 3.96 14.93 2.42
C GLN A 69 4.98 14.45 1.39
N ASN A 70 6.17 15.06 1.42
CA ASN A 70 7.28 14.73 0.55
C ASN A 70 8.35 13.99 1.36
N PHE A 71 8.97 12.98 0.74
CA PHE A 71 9.90 12.08 1.39
C PHE A 71 11.20 11.94 0.62
N VAL A 72 12.32 11.91 1.31
CA VAL A 72 13.57 11.31 0.83
C VAL A 72 13.70 9.93 1.49
N TYR A 73 13.86 8.89 0.68
CA TYR A 73 13.88 7.52 1.19
C TYR A 73 15.20 6.83 0.90
N ALA A 74 15.83 6.33 1.97
CA ALA A 74 17.08 5.59 1.92
C ALA A 74 16.92 4.18 2.50
N ARG A 75 17.68 3.19 2.00
CA ARG A 75 17.61 1.83 2.50
C ARG A 75 18.96 1.11 2.37
N VAL A 76 19.24 0.30 3.38
CA VAL A 76 20.32 -0.70 3.35
C VAL A 76 19.79 -2.06 3.79
N SER A 77 20.45 -3.15 3.39
CA SER A 77 20.01 -4.50 3.72
C SER A 77 20.33 -4.90 5.17
N SER A 78 21.41 -4.38 5.73
CA SER A 78 21.90 -4.77 7.06
C SER A 78 22.43 -3.59 7.87
N LYS A 79 22.50 -3.78 9.20
CA LYS A 79 23.10 -2.79 10.11
C LYS A 79 24.58 -2.51 9.85
N LYS A 80 25.29 -3.42 9.20
CA LYS A 80 26.71 -3.22 8.82
C LYS A 80 26.90 -2.12 7.79
N GLN A 81 25.83 -1.75 7.08
CA GLN A 81 25.84 -0.73 6.03
C GLN A 81 25.29 0.63 6.52
N MET A 82 25.40 0.93 7.83
CA MET A 82 24.91 2.21 8.37
C MET A 82 25.58 3.41 7.74
N ASP A 83 26.86 3.35 7.45
CA ASP A 83 27.60 4.45 6.80
C ASP A 83 27.08 4.70 5.38
N ASP A 84 26.68 3.64 4.66
CA ASP A 84 26.02 3.76 3.36
C ASP A 84 24.64 4.40 3.48
N LEU A 85 23.88 4.08 4.53
CA LEU A 85 22.58 4.67 4.78
C LEU A 85 22.68 6.17 5.00
N VAL A 86 23.66 6.60 5.80
CA VAL A 86 23.94 8.02 6.05
C VAL A 86 24.33 8.71 4.73
N ARG A 87 25.29 8.14 3.98
CA ARG A 87 25.71 8.69 2.68
C ARG A 87 24.55 8.82 1.69
N GLN A 88 23.64 7.83 1.63
CA GLN A 88 22.46 7.90 0.78
C GLN A 88 21.53 9.04 1.21
N SER A 89 21.29 9.17 2.52
CA SER A 89 20.43 10.23 3.06
C SER A 89 21.00 11.62 2.78
N ASP A 90 22.30 11.82 2.99
CA ASP A 90 22.97 13.09 2.75
C ASP A 90 23.01 13.43 1.25
N PHE A 91 23.27 12.43 0.39
CA PHE A 91 23.21 12.58 -1.06
C PHE A 91 21.81 13.04 -1.52
N LEU A 92 20.76 12.39 -1.03
CA LEU A 92 19.37 12.74 -1.39
C LEU A 92 19.03 14.17 -0.98
N ARG A 93 19.40 14.57 0.25
CA ARG A 93 19.11 15.90 0.78
C ARG A 93 19.90 17.02 0.12
N SER A 94 21.14 16.73 -0.28
CA SER A 94 22.02 17.72 -0.91
C SER A 94 21.81 17.86 -2.41
N HIS A 95 21.08 16.92 -3.05
CA HIS A 95 20.89 16.91 -4.49
C HIS A 95 20.08 18.11 -5.00
N SER A 96 19.08 18.57 -4.23
CA SER A 96 18.32 19.77 -4.52
C SER A 96 17.95 20.49 -3.22
N PRO A 97 17.94 21.84 -3.20
CA PRO A 97 17.59 22.63 -2.02
C PRO A 97 16.20 22.28 -1.45
N GLU A 98 15.25 21.91 -2.30
CA GLU A 98 13.90 21.51 -1.89
C GLU A 98 13.90 20.22 -1.09
N TYR A 99 14.77 19.25 -1.41
CA TYR A 99 14.86 17.95 -0.74
C TYR A 99 15.36 18.05 0.71
N ALA A 100 16.04 19.13 1.06
CA ALA A 100 16.44 19.41 2.45
C ALA A 100 15.23 19.57 3.38
N SER A 101 14.09 20.04 2.85
CA SER A 101 12.84 20.21 3.59
C SER A 101 11.98 18.93 3.68
N TYR A 102 12.28 17.89 2.88
CA TYR A 102 11.51 16.66 2.83
C TYR A 102 11.74 15.81 4.07
N THR A 103 10.73 15.06 4.46
CA THR A 103 10.84 14.12 5.58
C THR A 103 11.76 12.96 5.18
N ALA A 104 12.84 12.76 5.94
CA ALA A 104 13.75 11.65 5.72
C ALA A 104 13.17 10.37 6.32
N ILE A 105 13.04 9.34 5.51
CA ILE A 105 12.68 7.99 5.91
C ILE A 105 13.83 7.05 5.58
N SER A 106 14.17 6.18 6.52
CA SER A 106 15.21 5.17 6.32
C SER A 106 14.78 3.80 6.85
N ASP A 107 15.14 2.74 6.13
CA ASP A 107 14.90 1.36 6.52
C ASP A 107 16.20 0.54 6.49
N ILE A 108 16.35 -0.36 7.47
CA ILE A 108 17.40 -1.37 7.49
C ILE A 108 16.74 -2.72 7.32
N ALA A 109 16.58 -3.15 6.07
CA ALA A 109 15.95 -4.42 5.72
C ALA A 109 16.18 -4.75 4.24
N SER A 110 16.03 -6.03 3.88
CA SER A 110 16.07 -6.48 2.49
C SER A 110 15.07 -5.74 1.60
N GLY A 111 15.42 -5.53 0.32
CA GLY A 111 14.59 -4.91 -0.69
C GLY A 111 13.31 -5.66 -1.04
N ILE A 112 13.24 -6.96 -0.70
CA ILE A 112 12.05 -7.81 -0.88
C ILE A 112 11.09 -7.78 0.33
N ASN A 113 11.50 -7.16 1.43
CA ASN A 113 10.66 -7.07 2.62
C ASN A 113 9.72 -5.85 2.54
N PHE A 114 8.48 -6.05 2.17
CA PHE A 114 7.47 -4.98 2.11
C PHE A 114 6.90 -4.58 3.48
N LYS A 115 7.26 -5.28 4.57
CA LYS A 115 6.82 -4.94 5.95
C LYS A 115 7.72 -3.93 6.65
N ARG A 116 8.63 -3.27 5.93
CA ARG A 116 9.50 -2.23 6.46
C ARG A 116 8.69 -1.02 6.93
N LYS A 117 9.03 -0.47 8.07
CA LYS A 117 8.28 0.63 8.69
C LYS A 117 8.21 1.88 7.81
N GLY A 118 9.34 2.28 7.21
CA GLY A 118 9.39 3.44 6.35
C GLY A 118 8.58 3.25 5.07
N LEU A 119 8.66 2.07 4.44
CA LEU A 119 7.84 1.75 3.27
C LEU A 119 6.34 1.73 3.62
N GLN A 120 5.95 1.21 4.78
CA GLN A 120 4.56 1.23 5.25
C GLN A 120 4.06 2.67 5.44
N THR A 121 4.88 3.58 5.99
CA THR A 121 4.53 5.00 6.10
C THR A 121 4.21 5.61 4.73
N ILE A 122 5.03 5.32 3.70
CA ILE A 122 4.77 5.79 2.32
C ILE A 122 3.45 5.21 1.79
N LEU A 123 3.20 3.91 1.99
CA LEU A 123 1.96 3.26 1.57
C LEU A 123 0.73 3.84 2.29
N ASP A 124 0.83 4.12 3.58
CA ASP A 124 -0.24 4.75 4.35
C ASP A 124 -0.57 6.15 3.81
N CYS A 125 0.46 6.94 3.47
CA CYS A 125 0.26 8.23 2.81
C CYS A 125 -0.41 8.09 1.44
N CYS A 126 -0.09 7.03 0.66
CA CYS A 126 -0.78 6.74 -0.60
C CYS A 126 -2.27 6.42 -0.36
N LEU A 127 -2.58 5.57 0.62
CA LEU A 127 -3.95 5.18 0.95
C LEU A 127 -4.80 6.37 1.43
N HIS A 128 -4.18 7.32 2.13
CA HIS A 128 -4.85 8.54 2.59
C HIS A 128 -4.83 9.69 1.57
N GLY A 129 -4.19 9.52 0.40
CA GLY A 129 -4.07 10.56 -0.62
C GLY A 129 -3.22 11.76 -0.20
N THR A 130 -2.38 11.61 0.83
CA THR A 130 -1.50 12.67 1.37
C THR A 130 -0.08 12.60 0.82
N ILE A 131 0.21 11.63 -0.06
CA ILE A 131 1.53 11.49 -0.67
C ILE A 131 1.80 12.62 -1.66
N GLY A 132 2.99 13.22 -1.57
CA GLY A 132 3.51 14.18 -2.53
C GLY A 132 4.59 13.54 -3.39
N GLU A 133 5.84 13.83 -3.09
CA GLU A 133 6.98 13.29 -3.82
C GLU A 133 7.78 12.32 -2.96
N VAL A 134 8.21 11.21 -3.56
CA VAL A 134 9.14 10.26 -2.97
C VAL A 134 10.43 10.26 -3.79
N VAL A 135 11.54 10.69 -3.19
CA VAL A 135 12.85 10.75 -3.84
C VAL A 135 13.71 9.61 -3.36
N VAL A 136 14.29 8.86 -4.29
CA VAL A 136 15.18 7.72 -4.02
C VAL A 136 16.46 7.83 -4.84
N ALA A 137 17.58 7.36 -4.29
CA ALA A 137 18.85 7.35 -5.02
C ALA A 137 18.83 6.36 -6.21
N HIS A 138 18.17 5.22 -6.04
CA HIS A 138 18.03 4.19 -7.06
C HIS A 138 16.72 3.42 -6.86
N ARG A 139 16.15 2.82 -7.93
CA ARG A 139 14.87 2.07 -7.90
C ARG A 139 14.86 0.96 -6.85
N ASP A 140 15.96 0.22 -6.72
CA ASP A 140 16.10 -0.90 -5.78
C ASP A 140 16.14 -0.46 -4.31
N ARG A 141 16.36 0.83 -4.02
CA ARG A 141 16.27 1.36 -2.67
C ARG A 141 14.81 1.38 -2.20
N LEU A 142 13.86 1.71 -3.09
CA LEU A 142 12.45 1.66 -2.73
C LEU A 142 11.96 0.21 -2.61
N CYS A 143 12.20 -0.62 -3.64
CA CYS A 143 11.92 -2.06 -3.58
C CYS A 143 12.71 -2.80 -4.65
N ARG A 144 13.12 -4.03 -4.34
CA ARG A 144 13.91 -4.86 -5.26
C ARG A 144 13.07 -5.35 -6.44
N PHE A 145 11.82 -5.71 -6.16
CA PHE A 145 10.84 -6.16 -7.15
C PHE A 145 9.56 -5.33 -7.02
N GLY A 146 8.87 -5.12 -8.13
CA GLY A 146 7.60 -4.41 -8.14
C GLY A 146 7.72 -2.89 -8.01
N PHE A 147 8.83 -2.29 -8.43
CA PHE A 147 9.00 -0.83 -8.45
C PHE A 147 7.89 -0.17 -9.27
N GLU A 148 7.55 -0.74 -10.43
CA GLU A 148 6.49 -0.24 -11.31
C GLU A 148 5.12 -0.26 -10.60
N LEU A 149 4.85 -1.27 -9.77
CA LEU A 149 3.63 -1.32 -8.96
C LEU A 149 3.61 -0.18 -7.94
N MET A 150 4.72 0.06 -7.25
CA MET A 150 4.84 1.17 -6.30
C MET A 150 4.67 2.52 -6.99
N GLN A 151 5.25 2.69 -8.17
CA GLN A 151 5.09 3.87 -8.98
C GLN A 151 3.62 4.13 -9.33
N ILE A 152 2.91 3.12 -9.85
CA ILE A 152 1.48 3.20 -10.15
C ILE A 152 0.65 3.57 -8.92
N LEU A 153 0.94 3.00 -7.75
CA LEU A 153 0.22 3.30 -6.52
C LEU A 153 0.41 4.76 -6.09
N ILE A 154 1.65 5.25 -6.10
CA ILE A 154 1.98 6.64 -5.73
C ILE A 154 1.36 7.63 -6.72
N GLU A 155 1.46 7.37 -8.03
CA GLU A 155 0.88 8.22 -9.07
C GLU A 155 -0.65 8.27 -8.98
N LYS A 156 -1.31 7.12 -8.76
CA LYS A 156 -2.77 7.06 -8.56
C LYS A 156 -3.22 7.77 -7.28
N ALA A 157 -2.38 7.83 -6.24
CA ALA A 157 -2.61 8.61 -5.05
C ALA A 157 -2.34 10.12 -5.23
N GLY A 158 -1.94 10.55 -6.44
CA GLY A 158 -1.65 11.94 -6.79
C GLY A 158 -0.25 12.40 -6.37
N GLY A 159 0.67 11.47 -6.07
CA GLY A 159 2.08 11.72 -5.82
C GLY A 159 2.95 11.45 -7.05
N LYS A 160 4.27 11.55 -6.87
CA LYS A 160 5.29 11.17 -7.88
C LYS A 160 6.49 10.49 -7.21
N ILE A 161 7.23 9.70 -8.01
CA ILE A 161 8.55 9.16 -7.60
C ILE A 161 9.63 9.79 -8.46
N THR A 162 10.69 10.26 -7.81
CA THR A 162 11.89 10.76 -8.47
C THR A 162 13.07 9.85 -8.13
N VAL A 163 13.72 9.31 -9.16
CA VAL A 163 14.89 8.44 -9.05
C VAL A 163 16.10 9.21 -9.54
N LEU A 164 17.11 9.40 -8.69
CA LEU A 164 18.26 10.24 -9.01
C LEU A 164 19.38 9.49 -9.78
N ASN A 165 19.24 8.16 -9.99
CA ASN A 165 20.17 7.30 -10.73
C ASN A 165 21.64 7.49 -10.31
N ASN A 166 21.91 7.32 -9.02
CA ASN A 166 23.29 7.33 -8.52
C ASN A 166 23.96 5.99 -8.81
N ASP A 167 24.76 5.93 -9.87
CA ASP A 167 25.46 4.71 -10.36
C ASP A 167 26.60 4.22 -9.44
N GLY A 168 26.81 4.83 -8.29
CA GLY A 168 27.90 4.51 -7.35
C GLY A 168 27.80 3.17 -6.61
N ASN A 169 26.85 2.28 -6.91
CA ASN A 169 26.53 1.13 -6.07
C ASN A 169 27.02 -0.23 -6.58
N LYS A 170 28.31 -0.54 -6.36
CA LYS A 170 28.81 -1.94 -6.37
C LYS A 170 28.13 -2.84 -5.31
N SER A 171 27.44 -2.27 -4.31
CA SER A 171 26.72 -3.02 -3.28
C SER A 171 25.39 -3.63 -3.75
N SER A 172 24.84 -3.16 -4.87
CA SER A 172 23.54 -3.63 -5.38
C SER A 172 23.55 -5.08 -5.84
N GLU A 173 24.61 -5.54 -6.49
CA GLU A 173 24.75 -6.93 -6.96
C GLU A 173 24.93 -7.91 -5.80
N GLN A 174 25.71 -7.54 -4.80
CA GLN A 174 25.90 -8.36 -3.60
C GLN A 174 24.57 -8.48 -2.82
N GLU A 175 23.87 -7.36 -2.60
CA GLU A 175 22.56 -7.37 -1.96
C GLU A 175 21.53 -8.21 -2.75
N LEU A 176 21.55 -8.15 -4.09
CA LEU A 176 20.68 -8.97 -4.94
C LEU A 176 20.96 -10.46 -4.73
N SER A 177 22.25 -10.84 -4.69
CA SER A 177 22.66 -12.23 -4.46
C SER A 177 22.19 -12.73 -3.07
N GLU A 178 22.33 -11.91 -2.04
CA GLU A 178 21.84 -12.22 -0.68
C GLU A 178 20.32 -12.36 -0.64
N ASP A 179 19.59 -11.47 -1.33
CA ASP A 179 18.14 -11.54 -1.44
C ASP A 179 17.66 -12.83 -2.15
N LEU A 180 18.33 -13.22 -3.26
CA LEU A 180 18.05 -14.46 -3.99
C LEU A 180 18.34 -15.70 -3.11
N LEU A 181 19.46 -15.73 -2.41
CA LEU A 181 19.81 -16.82 -1.49
C LEU A 181 18.75 -16.92 -0.37
N SER A 182 18.27 -15.82 0.15
CA SER A 182 17.20 -15.80 1.17
C SER A 182 15.90 -16.41 0.64
N ILE A 183 15.50 -16.11 -0.59
CA ILE A 183 14.31 -16.69 -1.23
C ILE A 183 14.49 -18.20 -1.39
N VAL A 184 15.64 -18.65 -1.92
CA VAL A 184 15.95 -20.08 -2.10
C VAL A 184 15.95 -20.79 -0.76
N HIS A 185 16.54 -20.21 0.29
CA HIS A 185 16.56 -20.77 1.62
C HIS A 185 15.14 -20.96 2.20
N ILE A 186 14.29 -19.91 2.13
CA ILE A 186 12.91 -19.98 2.60
C ILE A 186 12.13 -21.07 1.85
N TYR A 187 12.30 -21.15 0.53
CA TYR A 187 11.65 -22.19 -0.29
C TYR A 187 12.12 -23.60 0.11
N SER A 188 13.44 -23.80 0.26
CA SER A 188 14.03 -25.08 0.65
C SER A 188 13.54 -25.53 2.03
N CYS A 189 13.51 -24.63 3.02
CA CYS A 189 12.99 -24.92 4.36
C CYS A 189 11.51 -25.35 4.32
N LYS A 190 10.67 -24.68 3.51
CA LYS A 190 9.26 -25.07 3.33
C LYS A 190 9.12 -26.43 2.68
N GLN A 191 9.97 -26.80 1.71
CA GLN A 191 9.94 -28.12 1.07
C GLN A 191 10.42 -29.21 2.02
N MET A 192 11.48 -28.98 2.79
CA MET A 192 11.96 -29.91 3.80
C MET A 192 10.93 -30.15 4.91
N GLY A 193 10.26 -29.11 5.38
CA GLY A 193 9.18 -29.21 6.35
C GLY A 193 8.02 -30.08 5.84
N LYS A 194 7.61 -29.92 4.57
CA LYS A 194 6.58 -30.75 3.94
C LYS A 194 7.00 -32.21 3.80
N ARG A 195 8.26 -32.50 3.47
CA ARG A 195 8.78 -33.87 3.38
C ARG A 195 8.80 -34.57 4.76
N SER A 196 9.27 -33.85 5.78
CA SER A 196 9.28 -34.35 7.16
C SER A 196 7.88 -34.68 7.67
N TYR A 197 6.89 -33.82 7.36
CA TYR A 197 5.49 -34.05 7.75
C TYR A 197 4.89 -35.26 7.04
N LYS A 198 5.11 -35.44 5.72
CA LYS A 198 4.66 -36.61 4.96
C LYS A 198 5.27 -37.89 5.49
N SER A 199 6.57 -37.92 5.83
CA SER A 199 7.20 -39.10 6.38
C SER A 199 6.70 -39.48 7.77
N LYS A 200 6.35 -38.48 8.60
CA LYS A 200 5.71 -38.72 9.91
C LYS A 200 4.31 -39.31 9.77
N LEU A 201 3.49 -38.79 8.86
CA LEU A 201 2.16 -39.33 8.58
C LEU A 201 2.23 -40.77 8.07
N ALA A 202 3.13 -41.07 7.11
CA ALA A 202 3.31 -42.43 6.61
C ALA A 202 3.66 -43.43 7.73
N LYS A 203 4.54 -43.06 8.66
CA LYS A 203 4.89 -43.89 9.81
C LYS A 203 3.71 -44.14 10.76
N ILE A 204 2.83 -43.15 10.97
CA ILE A 204 1.64 -43.31 11.81
C ILE A 204 0.68 -44.31 11.15
N PHE A 205 0.40 -44.18 9.85
CA PHE A 205 -0.47 -45.12 9.12
C PHE A 205 0.10 -46.55 9.08
N GLU A 206 1.43 -46.70 8.91
CA GLU A 206 2.07 -48.04 8.98
C GLU A 206 2.02 -48.67 10.37
N SER A 207 1.97 -47.89 11.44
CA SER A 207 1.83 -48.40 12.81
C SER A 207 0.41 -48.84 13.13
N GLU A 208 -0.61 -48.16 12.57
CA GLU A 208 -2.01 -48.53 12.75
C GLU A 208 -2.39 -49.83 11.99
N THR A 209 -1.84 -50.02 10.77
CA THR A 209 -2.09 -51.25 9.97
C THR A 209 -1.38 -52.49 10.48
N LYS A 210 -0.44 -52.40 11.43
CA LYS A 210 0.23 -53.53 12.06
C LYS A 210 -0.40 -53.96 13.39
N SER A 211 -1.44 -53.29 13.83
CA SER A 211 -2.13 -53.54 15.11
C SER A 211 -3.47 -54.26 14.94
N GLU A 212 -3.84 -54.64 13.72
CA GLU A 212 -4.92 -55.56 13.36
C GLU A 212 -4.31 -56.95 12.95
#